data_69dc8e0a22b48554bfb3324d9d19430e
#
_entry.id   69dc8e0a22b48554bfb3324d9d19430e
#
_cell.length_a   1.000
_cell.length_b   1.000
_cell.length_c   1.000
_cell.angle_alpha   90.00
_cell.angle_beta   90.00
_cell.angle_gamma   90.00
#
_symmetry.space_group_name_H-M   'P 1'
#
loop_
_entity.id
_entity.type
_entity.pdbx_description
1 polymer ?
#
loop_
_entity_poly.entity_id
_entity_poly.type
_entity_poly.pdbx_seq_one_letter_code
_entity_poly.pdbx_strand_id
1 'polypeptide(L)'
;DSFGRDLTEAAEAGALDPVIGRDGEIRNLIKVLSRRSKNNPVLIGEPGVGKTAIAELLAQRIIAGEVPDSLQGLRLISLDLGALIAGAKFRGQFEERLRSVLNEVSRPDSGVILFIDELHTMVGSDRSSTDAASLLKPALARGDLRCIGATTPEDYRLTVEKDPALNRRFQQVLIREPDLALSLEILRGLKERYELHHGVTITDEAIQTANRLADRYISDRCLPDKAIDLIDEAAAQLKMEVTSKPRVVEEAQAELRRVELALLAAEQSPETERIQLQRNRLEVSGRLDDLRRRWQEERSQLEELGQ
;
A
#
# COMPACT_ATOMS: atom_id res chain seq x y z
N ASP A 1 -13.91 15.23 -2.63
CA ASP A 1 -12.44 15.39 -2.63
C ASP A 1 -11.79 15.32 -1.23
N SER A 2 -12.48 15.71 -0.15
CA SER A 2 -11.86 15.77 1.19
C SER A 2 -11.79 14.41 1.92
N PHE A 3 -12.58 13.41 1.52
CA PHE A 3 -12.73 12.13 2.23
C PHE A 3 -12.59 10.92 1.31
N GLY A 4 -11.93 11.07 0.18
CA GLY A 4 -11.72 9.96 -0.75
C GLY A 4 -10.62 10.26 -1.76
N ARG A 5 -10.02 9.18 -2.30
CA ARG A 5 -9.05 9.23 -3.39
C ARG A 5 -9.76 8.92 -4.70
N ASP A 6 -9.64 9.80 -5.68
CA ASP A 6 -10.14 9.55 -7.03
C ASP A 6 -9.20 8.59 -7.76
N LEU A 7 -9.66 7.36 -7.98
CA LEU A 7 -8.89 6.33 -8.69
C LEU A 7 -8.87 6.59 -10.20
N THR A 8 -9.90 7.24 -10.76
CA THR A 8 -9.93 7.59 -12.18
C THR A 8 -8.95 8.71 -12.51
N GLU A 9 -8.85 9.72 -11.66
CA GLU A 9 -7.83 10.77 -11.77
C GLU A 9 -6.41 10.18 -11.63
N ALA A 10 -6.21 9.26 -10.67
CA ALA A 10 -4.94 8.56 -10.50
C ALA A 10 -4.60 7.67 -11.71
N ALA A 11 -5.59 7.04 -12.35
CA ALA A 11 -5.42 6.27 -13.58
C ALA A 11 -5.03 7.16 -14.75
N GLU A 12 -5.67 8.32 -14.92
CA GLU A 12 -5.36 9.30 -15.96
C GLU A 12 -3.93 9.86 -15.81
N ALA A 13 -3.51 10.08 -14.56
CA ALA A 13 -2.14 10.51 -14.24
C ALA A 13 -1.09 9.40 -14.38
N GLY A 14 -1.47 8.15 -14.69
CA GLY A 14 -0.55 7.00 -14.75
C GLY A 14 0.05 6.61 -13.40
N ALA A 15 -0.58 7.01 -12.30
CA ALA A 15 -0.10 6.79 -10.95
C ALA A 15 -0.49 5.42 -10.34
N LEU A 16 -1.35 4.67 -11.04
CA LEU A 16 -1.78 3.33 -10.59
C LEU A 16 -0.84 2.25 -11.12
N ASP A 17 -0.72 1.18 -10.35
CA ASP A 17 0.05 0.01 -10.73
C ASP A 17 -0.62 -0.77 -11.88
N PRO A 18 0.16 -1.43 -12.76
CA PRO A 18 -0.41 -2.31 -13.76
C PRO A 18 -1.05 -3.53 -13.10
N VAL A 19 -2.28 -3.85 -13.48
CA VAL A 19 -2.99 -5.03 -12.97
C VAL A 19 -3.01 -6.11 -14.04
N ILE A 20 -2.46 -7.27 -13.71
CA ILE A 20 -2.22 -8.37 -14.66
C ILE A 20 -3.11 -9.55 -14.33
N GLY A 21 -3.65 -10.21 -15.36
CA GLY A 21 -4.30 -11.51 -15.28
C GLY A 21 -5.62 -11.55 -14.51
N ARG A 22 -6.33 -10.42 -14.41
CA ARG A 22 -7.62 -10.31 -13.71
C ARG A 22 -8.82 -10.09 -14.65
N ASP A 23 -8.69 -10.53 -15.91
CA ASP A 23 -9.72 -10.31 -16.93
C ASP A 23 -11.07 -10.97 -16.60
N GLY A 24 -11.06 -12.11 -15.93
CA GLY A 24 -12.29 -12.79 -15.52
C GLY A 24 -13.03 -12.02 -14.43
N GLU A 25 -12.31 -11.57 -13.42
CA GLU A 25 -12.83 -10.83 -12.28
C GLU A 25 -13.35 -9.46 -12.71
N ILE A 26 -12.61 -8.71 -13.53
CA ILE A 26 -13.03 -7.39 -14.01
C ILE A 26 -14.26 -7.48 -14.92
N ARG A 27 -14.36 -8.48 -15.79
CA ARG A 27 -15.57 -8.71 -16.61
C ARG A 27 -16.79 -8.99 -15.73
N ASN A 28 -16.62 -9.78 -14.68
CA ASN A 28 -17.70 -10.09 -13.75
C ASN A 28 -18.12 -8.84 -12.96
N LEU A 29 -17.15 -8.05 -12.51
CA LEU A 29 -17.40 -6.76 -11.85
C LEU A 29 -18.21 -5.81 -12.74
N ILE A 30 -17.77 -5.58 -13.98
CA ILE A 30 -18.44 -4.74 -14.98
C ILE A 30 -19.87 -5.27 -15.27
N LYS A 31 -20.01 -6.58 -15.43
CA LYS A 31 -21.33 -7.22 -15.62
C LYS A 31 -22.27 -6.93 -14.45
N VAL A 32 -21.80 -7.00 -13.22
CA VAL A 32 -22.62 -6.69 -12.03
C VAL A 32 -23.02 -5.22 -12.01
N LEU A 33 -22.06 -4.29 -12.23
CA LEU A 33 -22.32 -2.85 -12.27
C LEU A 33 -23.35 -2.44 -13.36
N SER A 34 -23.41 -3.21 -14.46
CA SER A 34 -24.33 -2.96 -15.58
C SER A 34 -25.72 -3.55 -15.37
N ARG A 35 -25.98 -4.25 -14.26
CA ARG A 35 -27.31 -4.85 -13.99
C ARG A 35 -28.31 -3.78 -13.56
N ARG A 36 -29.61 -4.07 -13.80
CA ARG A 36 -30.70 -3.22 -13.34
C ARG A 36 -30.98 -3.36 -11.84
N SER A 37 -30.71 -4.52 -11.27
CA SER A 37 -30.88 -4.83 -9.84
C SER A 37 -29.69 -5.61 -9.33
N LYS A 38 -29.38 -5.54 -8.03
CA LYS A 38 -28.17 -6.11 -7.42
C LYS A 38 -26.91 -5.66 -8.18
N ASN A 39 -26.86 -4.37 -8.47
CA ASN A 39 -25.81 -3.74 -9.26
C ASN A 39 -24.64 -3.20 -8.43
N ASN A 40 -24.61 -3.50 -7.15
CA ASN A 40 -23.50 -3.17 -6.27
C ASN A 40 -22.67 -4.45 -6.02
N PRO A 41 -21.49 -4.59 -6.63
CA PRO A 41 -20.63 -5.74 -6.40
C PRO A 41 -19.95 -5.65 -5.03
N VAL A 42 -19.72 -6.81 -4.42
CA VAL A 42 -18.79 -6.97 -3.29
C VAL A 42 -17.67 -7.90 -3.71
N LEU A 43 -16.45 -7.40 -3.71
CA LEU A 43 -15.23 -8.16 -3.95
C LEU A 43 -14.94 -8.97 -2.68
N ILE A 44 -15.03 -10.28 -2.78
CA ILE A 44 -14.82 -11.19 -1.65
C ILE A 44 -13.56 -11.99 -1.89
N GLY A 45 -12.60 -11.89 -0.99
CA GLY A 45 -11.33 -12.61 -1.06
C GLY A 45 -10.52 -12.43 0.20
N GLU A 46 -9.58 -13.33 0.42
CA GLU A 46 -8.66 -13.25 1.55
C GLU A 46 -7.82 -11.97 1.51
N PRO A 47 -7.24 -11.54 2.63
CA PRO A 47 -6.31 -10.41 2.64
C PRO A 47 -5.13 -10.65 1.69
N GLY A 48 -4.73 -9.61 0.93
CA GLY A 48 -3.57 -9.69 0.04
C GLY A 48 -3.81 -10.31 -1.34
N VAL A 49 -5.03 -10.77 -1.67
CA VAL A 49 -5.31 -11.34 -3.02
C VAL A 49 -5.47 -10.28 -4.12
N GLY A 50 -5.45 -8.99 -3.79
CA GLY A 50 -5.55 -7.90 -4.77
C GLY A 50 -6.96 -7.39 -5.02
N LYS A 51 -7.83 -7.33 -4.00
CA LYS A 51 -9.19 -6.75 -4.14
C LYS A 51 -9.17 -5.29 -4.57
N THR A 52 -8.32 -4.48 -3.98
CA THR A 52 -8.15 -3.06 -4.29
C THR A 52 -7.61 -2.87 -5.72
N ALA A 53 -6.70 -3.74 -6.17
CA ALA A 53 -6.18 -3.74 -7.54
C ALA A 53 -7.29 -3.94 -8.59
N ILE A 54 -8.34 -4.70 -8.29
CA ILE A 54 -9.50 -4.85 -9.19
C ILE A 54 -10.27 -3.52 -9.35
N ALA A 55 -10.40 -2.74 -8.28
CA ALA A 55 -11.01 -1.41 -8.37
C ALA A 55 -10.12 -0.45 -9.18
N GLU A 56 -8.82 -0.50 -8.98
CA GLU A 56 -7.84 0.27 -9.76
C GLU A 56 -7.87 -0.11 -11.25
N LEU A 57 -7.97 -1.41 -11.57
CA LEU A 57 -8.14 -1.88 -12.94
C LEU A 57 -9.44 -1.36 -13.57
N LEU A 58 -10.53 -1.29 -12.80
CA LEU A 58 -11.77 -0.70 -13.30
C LEU A 58 -11.58 0.78 -13.66
N ALA A 59 -10.87 1.55 -12.81
CA ALA A 59 -10.57 2.94 -13.09
C ALA A 59 -9.76 3.10 -14.39
N GLN A 60 -8.72 2.27 -14.59
CA GLN A 60 -7.92 2.24 -15.82
C GLN A 60 -8.79 1.91 -17.04
N ARG A 61 -9.71 0.93 -16.95
CA ARG A 61 -10.64 0.56 -18.04
C ARG A 61 -11.65 1.66 -18.35
N ILE A 62 -12.11 2.41 -17.35
CA ILE A 62 -13.03 3.56 -17.55
C ILE A 62 -12.29 4.65 -18.36
N ILE A 63 -11.06 4.99 -17.98
CA ILE A 63 -10.24 6.02 -18.67
C ILE A 63 -9.88 5.56 -20.09
N ALA A 64 -9.55 4.28 -20.28
CA ALA A 64 -9.27 3.72 -21.60
C ALA A 64 -10.52 3.59 -22.50
N GLY A 65 -11.73 3.81 -21.97
CA GLY A 65 -12.97 3.60 -22.70
C GLY A 65 -13.34 2.12 -22.94
N GLU A 66 -12.69 1.21 -22.25
CA GLU A 66 -12.87 -0.25 -22.35
C GLU A 66 -14.02 -0.78 -21.47
N VAL A 67 -15.04 0.01 -21.28
CA VAL A 67 -16.23 -0.30 -20.50
C VAL A 67 -17.49 -0.01 -21.30
N PRO A 68 -18.63 -0.63 -20.96
CA PRO A 68 -19.92 -0.30 -21.58
C PRO A 68 -20.30 1.18 -21.40
N ASP A 69 -21.10 1.71 -22.32
CA ASP A 69 -21.54 3.13 -22.33
C ASP A 69 -22.12 3.60 -20.99
N SER A 70 -22.76 2.69 -20.25
CA SER A 70 -23.34 2.98 -18.93
C SER A 70 -22.31 3.27 -17.83
N LEU A 71 -21.04 2.97 -18.08
CA LEU A 71 -19.91 3.17 -17.17
C LEU A 71 -18.89 4.17 -17.72
N GLN A 72 -19.02 4.62 -18.98
CA GLN A 72 -18.13 5.60 -19.56
C GLN A 72 -18.29 6.96 -18.88
N GLY A 73 -17.16 7.64 -18.66
CA GLY A 73 -17.14 8.96 -18.04
C GLY A 73 -17.51 8.98 -16.56
N LEU A 74 -17.71 7.82 -15.93
CA LEU A 74 -17.91 7.75 -14.49
C LEU A 74 -16.57 7.90 -13.74
N ARG A 75 -16.63 8.51 -12.57
CA ARG A 75 -15.51 8.61 -11.64
C ARG A 75 -15.59 7.49 -10.61
N LEU A 76 -14.47 6.86 -10.31
CA LEU A 76 -14.35 5.86 -9.25
C LEU A 76 -13.59 6.47 -8.07
N ILE A 77 -14.28 6.66 -6.96
CA ILE A 77 -13.73 7.28 -5.75
C ILE A 77 -13.62 6.24 -4.65
N SER A 78 -12.40 6.02 -4.17
CA SER A 78 -12.14 5.19 -2.98
C SER A 78 -12.39 6.00 -1.72
N LEU A 79 -13.32 5.54 -0.88
CA LEU A 79 -13.68 6.19 0.37
C LEU A 79 -12.59 5.98 1.41
N ASP A 80 -12.08 7.06 1.98
CA ASP A 80 -11.11 7.02 3.08
C ASP A 80 -11.84 7.09 4.43
N LEU A 81 -12.03 5.92 5.04
CA LEU A 81 -12.67 5.81 6.35
C LEU A 81 -11.81 6.45 7.46
N GLY A 82 -10.48 6.39 7.32
CA GLY A 82 -9.56 7.03 8.25
C GLY A 82 -9.73 8.55 8.26
N ALA A 83 -9.82 9.16 7.08
CA ALA A 83 -10.07 10.60 6.94
C ALA A 83 -11.44 11.04 7.48
N LEU A 84 -12.46 10.19 7.34
CA LEU A 84 -13.78 10.45 7.90
C LEU A 84 -13.78 10.47 9.43
N ILE A 85 -13.00 9.57 10.06
CA ILE A 85 -12.90 9.44 11.51
C ILE A 85 -11.89 10.46 12.08
N ALA A 86 -10.81 10.76 11.35
CA ALA A 86 -9.77 11.67 11.81
C ALA A 86 -10.33 13.06 12.13
N GLY A 87 -10.04 13.56 13.35
CA GLY A 87 -10.51 14.86 13.81
C GLY A 87 -12.01 14.94 14.14
N ALA A 88 -12.77 13.84 14.05
CA ALA A 88 -14.13 13.79 14.58
C ALA A 88 -14.08 13.63 16.10
N LYS A 89 -14.17 14.75 16.83
CA LYS A 89 -14.18 14.75 18.31
C LYS A 89 -15.43 14.10 18.90
N PHE A 90 -16.51 14.07 18.13
CA PHE A 90 -17.81 13.52 18.53
C PHE A 90 -18.38 12.66 17.40
N ARG A 91 -19.09 11.62 17.78
CA ARG A 91 -19.77 10.66 16.90
C ARG A 91 -20.65 11.33 15.83
N GLY A 92 -21.38 12.39 16.19
CA GLY A 92 -22.22 13.12 15.24
C GLY A 92 -21.46 13.78 14.09
N GLN A 93 -20.18 14.12 14.26
CA GLN A 93 -19.37 14.70 13.18
C GLN A 93 -19.02 13.66 12.11
N PHE A 94 -18.73 12.41 12.49
CA PHE A 94 -18.53 11.33 11.55
C PHE A 94 -19.81 11.06 10.73
N GLU A 95 -20.96 10.97 11.39
CA GLU A 95 -22.24 10.77 10.73
C GLU A 95 -22.59 11.90 9.76
N GLU A 96 -22.33 13.14 10.13
CA GLU A 96 -22.56 14.31 9.29
C GLU A 96 -21.67 14.31 8.04
N ARG A 97 -20.39 13.99 8.20
CA ARG A 97 -19.43 13.88 7.10
C ARG A 97 -19.84 12.76 6.14
N LEU A 98 -20.12 11.56 6.66
CA LEU A 98 -20.56 10.43 5.86
C LEU A 98 -21.86 10.73 5.13
N ARG A 99 -22.83 11.36 5.81
CA ARG A 99 -24.10 11.79 5.18
C ARG A 99 -23.87 12.79 4.07
N SER A 100 -22.94 13.73 4.24
CA SER A 100 -22.57 14.71 3.21
C SER A 100 -22.00 14.01 1.97
N VAL A 101 -21.05 13.07 2.16
CA VAL A 101 -20.47 12.28 1.07
C VAL A 101 -21.54 11.46 0.36
N LEU A 102 -22.37 10.72 1.10
CA LEU A 102 -23.44 9.91 0.50
C LEU A 102 -24.46 10.74 -0.28
N ASN A 103 -24.84 11.91 0.22
CA ASN A 103 -25.74 12.83 -0.46
C ASN A 103 -25.14 13.38 -1.77
N GLU A 104 -23.84 13.66 -1.78
CA GLU A 104 -23.13 14.14 -2.97
C GLU A 104 -23.04 13.05 -4.04
N VAL A 105 -22.64 11.85 -3.65
CA VAL A 105 -22.47 10.70 -4.55
C VAL A 105 -23.82 10.17 -5.07
N SER A 106 -24.89 10.24 -4.27
CA SER A 106 -26.22 9.77 -4.64
C SER A 106 -27.01 10.72 -5.56
N ARG A 107 -26.44 11.85 -5.96
CA ARG A 107 -27.10 12.72 -6.94
C ARG A 107 -27.16 12.04 -8.30
N PRO A 108 -28.28 12.13 -9.04
CA PRO A 108 -28.43 11.50 -10.35
C PRO A 108 -27.32 11.87 -11.34
N ASP A 109 -26.82 13.11 -11.25
CA ASP A 109 -25.80 13.67 -12.14
C ASP A 109 -24.37 13.56 -11.59
N SER A 110 -24.18 12.87 -10.46
CA SER A 110 -22.85 12.78 -9.83
C SER A 110 -21.83 12.04 -10.69
N GLY A 111 -22.29 11.04 -11.46
CA GLY A 111 -21.41 10.20 -12.27
C GLY A 111 -20.34 9.45 -11.46
N VAL A 112 -20.61 9.15 -10.18
CA VAL A 112 -19.65 8.59 -9.25
C VAL A 112 -19.99 7.15 -8.89
N ILE A 113 -18.98 6.29 -8.88
CA ILE A 113 -18.98 4.96 -8.25
C ILE A 113 -18.14 5.06 -6.99
N LEU A 114 -18.66 4.66 -5.85
CA LEU A 114 -17.95 4.67 -4.58
C LEU A 114 -17.30 3.31 -4.34
N PHE A 115 -15.99 3.28 -4.13
CA PHE A 115 -15.29 2.08 -3.67
C PHE A 115 -15.13 2.15 -2.15
N ILE A 116 -15.57 1.09 -1.46
CA ILE A 116 -15.51 0.98 0.01
C ILE A 116 -14.69 -0.26 0.33
N ASP A 117 -13.44 -0.04 0.69
CA ASP A 117 -12.62 -1.13 1.22
C ASP A 117 -13.04 -1.46 2.65
N GLU A 118 -12.82 -2.70 3.06
CA GLU A 118 -13.26 -3.20 4.37
C GLU A 118 -14.74 -2.88 4.67
N LEU A 119 -15.62 -3.13 3.71
CA LEU A 119 -17.06 -2.82 3.81
C LEU A 119 -17.69 -3.26 5.13
N HIS A 120 -17.19 -4.34 5.73
CA HIS A 120 -17.66 -4.87 7.01
C HIS A 120 -17.51 -3.88 8.17
N THR A 121 -16.54 -2.99 8.11
CA THR A 121 -16.33 -1.95 9.14
C THR A 121 -17.48 -0.93 9.18
N MET A 122 -18.16 -0.73 8.04
CA MET A 122 -19.28 0.20 7.91
C MET A 122 -20.64 -0.46 8.17
N VAL A 123 -20.74 -1.78 8.05
CA VAL A 123 -22.05 -2.49 8.12
C VAL A 123 -22.10 -3.52 9.23
N GLY A 124 -21.06 -3.66 10.03
CA GLY A 124 -20.95 -4.60 11.14
C GLY A 124 -21.88 -4.25 12.32
N SER A 125 -21.83 -5.08 13.36
CA SER A 125 -22.67 -4.97 14.57
C SER A 125 -22.08 -4.07 15.66
N ASP A 126 -20.88 -3.55 15.49
CA ASP A 126 -20.23 -2.69 16.48
C ASP A 126 -20.90 -1.31 16.55
N ARG A 127 -20.79 -0.63 17.70
CA ARG A 127 -21.49 0.63 17.95
C ARG A 127 -21.21 1.73 16.90
N SER A 128 -19.99 1.78 16.37
CA SER A 128 -19.59 2.73 15.31
C SER A 128 -20.11 2.33 13.91
N SER A 129 -20.12 1.04 13.60
CA SER A 129 -20.62 0.51 12.32
C SER A 129 -22.16 0.57 12.21
N THR A 130 -22.89 0.50 13.32
CA THR A 130 -24.35 0.62 13.33
C THR A 130 -24.83 1.95 12.78
N ASP A 131 -24.07 3.02 13.01
CA ASP A 131 -24.43 4.36 12.54
C ASP A 131 -24.13 4.52 11.04
N ALA A 132 -22.99 4.05 10.56
CA ALA A 132 -22.66 4.04 9.14
C ALA A 132 -23.65 3.17 8.36
N ALA A 133 -24.02 1.99 8.86
CA ALA A 133 -25.01 1.12 8.27
C ALA A 133 -26.38 1.79 8.16
N SER A 134 -26.79 2.56 9.17
CA SER A 134 -28.06 3.28 9.17
C SER A 134 -28.16 4.35 8.07
N LEU A 135 -27.02 4.90 7.65
CA LEU A 135 -26.93 5.88 6.57
C LEU A 135 -26.79 5.23 5.18
N LEU A 136 -26.01 4.14 5.08
CA LEU A 136 -25.79 3.41 3.83
C LEU A 136 -27.01 2.66 3.35
N LYS A 137 -27.71 1.95 4.24
CA LYS A 137 -28.88 1.13 3.90
C LYS A 137 -29.97 1.89 3.14
N PRO A 138 -30.42 3.09 3.55
CA PRO A 138 -31.39 3.87 2.80
C PRO A 138 -30.90 4.31 1.41
N ALA A 139 -29.63 4.71 1.28
CA ALA A 139 -29.04 5.12 0.01
C ALA A 139 -29.00 3.94 -0.99
N LEU A 140 -28.56 2.77 -0.53
CA LEU A 140 -28.58 1.54 -1.30
C LEU A 140 -30.00 1.07 -1.64
N ALA A 141 -30.95 1.24 -0.70
CA ALA A 141 -32.33 0.80 -0.89
C ALA A 141 -33.04 1.60 -1.98
N ARG A 142 -32.81 2.89 -2.11
CA ARG A 142 -33.35 3.74 -3.17
C ARG A 142 -32.74 3.44 -4.54
N GLY A 143 -31.53 2.84 -4.57
CA GLY A 143 -30.80 2.59 -5.82
C GLY A 143 -30.06 3.81 -6.34
N ASP A 144 -29.96 4.85 -5.54
CA ASP A 144 -29.30 6.12 -5.89
C ASP A 144 -27.76 6.00 -5.77
N LEU A 145 -27.30 5.05 -4.96
CA LEU A 145 -25.88 4.81 -4.71
C LEU A 145 -25.34 3.65 -5.55
N ARG A 146 -24.32 3.93 -6.36
CA ARG A 146 -23.50 2.90 -6.99
C ARG A 146 -22.24 2.71 -6.14
N CYS A 147 -22.04 1.52 -5.61
CA CYS A 147 -20.85 1.22 -4.84
C CYS A 147 -20.27 -0.16 -5.13
N ILE A 148 -18.98 -0.27 -4.92
CA ILE A 148 -18.19 -1.50 -4.93
C ILE A 148 -17.68 -1.68 -3.51
N GLY A 149 -18.04 -2.77 -2.86
CA GLY A 149 -17.46 -3.13 -1.55
C GLY A 149 -16.31 -4.11 -1.72
N ALA A 150 -15.38 -4.12 -0.78
CA ALA A 150 -14.38 -5.17 -0.64
C ALA A 150 -14.38 -5.68 0.80
N THR A 151 -14.26 -7.00 0.99
CA THR A 151 -14.25 -7.62 2.30
C THR A 151 -13.69 -9.05 2.24
N THR A 152 -13.47 -9.66 3.40
CA THR A 152 -13.10 -11.08 3.49
C THR A 152 -14.32 -12.00 3.41
N PRO A 153 -14.15 -13.30 3.10
CA PRO A 153 -15.26 -14.26 3.10
C PRO A 153 -15.93 -14.39 4.48
N GLU A 154 -15.14 -14.34 5.54
CA GLU A 154 -15.64 -14.44 6.91
C GLU A 154 -16.45 -13.20 7.30
N ASP A 155 -15.91 -12.01 7.09
CA ASP A 155 -16.59 -10.75 7.40
C ASP A 155 -17.86 -10.57 6.58
N TYR A 156 -17.86 -10.98 5.31
CA TYR A 156 -19.06 -10.98 4.48
C TYR A 156 -20.19 -11.79 5.10
N ARG A 157 -19.89 -13.03 5.55
CA ARG A 157 -20.87 -13.91 6.19
C ARG A 157 -21.38 -13.34 7.52
N LEU A 158 -20.50 -12.68 8.27
CA LEU A 158 -20.85 -12.12 9.57
C LEU A 158 -21.68 -10.83 9.48
N THR A 159 -21.54 -10.07 8.39
CA THR A 159 -22.12 -8.73 8.25
C THR A 159 -23.16 -8.63 7.14
N VAL A 160 -22.74 -8.60 5.88
CA VAL A 160 -23.59 -8.32 4.72
C VAL A 160 -24.60 -9.44 4.48
N GLU A 161 -24.19 -10.69 4.60
CA GLU A 161 -25.05 -11.85 4.33
C GLU A 161 -26.18 -11.98 5.36
N LYS A 162 -25.93 -11.64 6.61
CA LYS A 162 -26.93 -11.68 7.69
C LYS A 162 -27.95 -10.56 7.59
N ASP A 163 -27.65 -9.50 6.86
CA ASP A 163 -28.58 -8.38 6.72
C ASP A 163 -29.40 -8.52 5.40
N PRO A 164 -30.69 -8.82 5.47
CA PRO A 164 -31.51 -9.04 4.27
C PRO A 164 -31.59 -7.81 3.36
N ALA A 165 -31.48 -6.60 3.91
CA ALA A 165 -31.55 -5.36 3.13
C ALA A 165 -30.28 -5.18 2.28
N LEU A 166 -29.11 -5.45 2.84
CA LEU A 166 -27.82 -5.41 2.15
C LEU A 166 -27.68 -6.57 1.17
N ASN A 167 -27.99 -7.79 1.59
CA ASN A 167 -27.87 -8.99 0.75
C ASN A 167 -28.71 -8.93 -0.53
N ARG A 168 -29.83 -8.21 -0.50
CA ARG A 168 -30.66 -7.97 -1.71
C ARG A 168 -30.07 -6.96 -2.68
N ARG A 169 -29.09 -6.16 -2.26
CA ARG A 169 -28.51 -5.06 -3.05
C ARG A 169 -27.13 -5.38 -3.56
N PHE A 170 -26.40 -6.19 -2.81
CA PHE A 170 -25.04 -6.60 -3.16
C PHE A 170 -25.01 -7.91 -3.95
N GLN A 171 -24.07 -8.01 -4.88
CA GLN A 171 -23.73 -9.21 -5.62
C GLN A 171 -22.26 -9.59 -5.36
N GLN A 172 -22.04 -10.81 -4.95
CA GLN A 172 -20.69 -11.33 -4.70
C GLN A 172 -19.89 -11.46 -5.98
N VAL A 173 -18.64 -11.02 -5.94
CA VAL A 173 -17.60 -11.24 -6.94
C VAL A 173 -16.41 -11.83 -6.21
N LEU A 174 -16.13 -13.11 -6.43
CA LEU A 174 -15.05 -13.83 -5.75
C LEU A 174 -13.72 -13.48 -6.40
N ILE A 175 -12.78 -13.06 -5.56
CA ILE A 175 -11.39 -12.81 -5.93
C ILE A 175 -10.55 -13.90 -5.27
N ARG A 176 -10.02 -14.78 -6.10
CA ARG A 176 -9.20 -15.90 -5.62
C ARG A 176 -7.72 -15.51 -5.55
N GLU A 177 -7.00 -16.18 -4.67
CA GLU A 177 -5.55 -16.13 -4.69
C GLU A 177 -5.04 -16.57 -6.07
N PRO A 178 -4.12 -15.79 -6.70
CA PRO A 178 -3.49 -16.21 -7.96
C PRO A 178 -2.63 -17.46 -7.72
N ASP A 179 -2.53 -18.30 -8.73
CA ASP A 179 -1.55 -19.37 -8.72
C ASP A 179 -0.11 -18.82 -8.85
N LEU A 180 0.88 -19.68 -8.67
CA LEU A 180 2.28 -19.29 -8.74
C LEU A 180 2.67 -18.67 -10.08
N ALA A 181 2.07 -19.12 -11.19
CA ALA A 181 2.39 -18.62 -12.51
C ALA A 181 1.86 -17.20 -12.70
N LEU A 182 0.60 -16.96 -12.36
CA LEU A 182 -0.01 -15.64 -12.42
C LEU A 182 0.63 -14.67 -11.43
N SER A 183 0.95 -15.15 -10.21
CA SER A 183 1.67 -14.33 -9.22
C SER A 183 3.03 -13.87 -9.75
N LEU A 184 3.76 -14.74 -10.44
CA LEU A 184 5.03 -14.40 -11.08
C LEU A 184 4.87 -13.32 -12.16
N GLU A 185 3.82 -13.41 -12.98
CA GLU A 185 3.54 -12.38 -13.99
C GLU A 185 3.20 -11.03 -13.34
N ILE A 186 2.44 -11.02 -12.25
CA ILE A 186 2.13 -9.81 -11.48
C ILE A 186 3.42 -9.19 -10.94
N LEU A 187 4.29 -9.97 -10.32
CA LEU A 187 5.56 -9.49 -9.78
C LEU A 187 6.48 -8.91 -10.86
N ARG A 188 6.52 -9.54 -12.05
CA ARG A 188 7.26 -9.01 -13.20
C ARG A 188 6.71 -7.67 -13.67
N GLY A 189 5.40 -7.51 -13.66
CA GLY A 189 4.78 -6.24 -14.02
C GLY A 189 5.03 -5.11 -13.03
N LEU A 190 5.29 -5.43 -11.77
CA LEU A 190 5.60 -4.45 -10.72
C LEU A 190 7.10 -4.14 -10.61
N LYS A 191 7.95 -4.97 -11.20
CA LYS A 191 9.41 -4.91 -11.08
C LYS A 191 9.98 -3.51 -11.27
N GLU A 192 9.69 -2.88 -12.40
CA GLU A 192 10.27 -1.57 -12.76
C GLU A 192 9.93 -0.48 -11.72
N ARG A 193 8.74 -0.54 -11.13
CA ARG A 193 8.33 0.41 -10.09
C ARG A 193 9.11 0.23 -8.80
N TYR A 194 9.36 -1.02 -8.40
CA TYR A 194 10.16 -1.30 -7.21
C TYR A 194 11.64 -0.97 -7.43
N GLU A 195 12.17 -1.26 -8.63
CA GLU A 195 13.52 -0.84 -9.02
C GLU A 195 13.68 0.69 -8.95
N LEU A 196 12.71 1.44 -9.50
CA LEU A 196 12.72 2.90 -9.47
C LEU A 196 12.59 3.45 -8.03
N HIS A 197 11.71 2.85 -7.22
CA HIS A 197 11.47 3.30 -5.85
C HIS A 197 12.68 3.10 -4.95
N HIS A 198 13.31 1.93 -5.04
CA HIS A 198 14.45 1.59 -4.18
C HIS A 198 15.80 2.00 -4.79
N GLY A 199 15.88 2.23 -6.09
CA GLY A 199 17.14 2.50 -6.79
C GLY A 199 18.06 1.28 -6.81
N VAL A 200 17.48 0.08 -6.96
CA VAL A 200 18.19 -1.20 -7.04
C VAL A 200 17.71 -1.99 -8.25
N THR A 201 18.56 -2.85 -8.80
CA THR A 201 18.16 -3.77 -9.89
C THR A 201 17.64 -5.08 -9.30
N ILE A 202 16.46 -5.51 -9.74
CA ILE A 202 15.82 -6.75 -9.32
C ILE A 202 15.90 -7.76 -10.48
N THR A 203 16.63 -8.86 -10.31
CA THR A 203 16.75 -9.90 -11.34
C THR A 203 15.48 -10.74 -11.44
N ASP A 204 15.23 -11.33 -12.61
CA ASP A 204 14.09 -12.26 -12.76
C ASP A 204 14.21 -13.49 -11.85
N GLU A 205 15.43 -13.96 -11.60
CA GLU A 205 15.72 -15.03 -10.65
C GLU A 205 15.34 -14.66 -9.20
N ALA A 206 15.57 -13.41 -8.80
CA ALA A 206 15.15 -12.90 -7.49
C ALA A 206 13.62 -12.91 -7.36
N ILE A 207 12.91 -12.46 -8.40
CA ILE A 207 11.44 -12.48 -8.44
C ILE A 207 10.89 -13.91 -8.37
N GLN A 208 11.43 -14.82 -9.16
CA GLN A 208 11.03 -16.25 -9.13
C GLN A 208 11.28 -16.86 -7.75
N THR A 209 12.42 -16.54 -7.16
CA THR A 209 12.80 -17.06 -5.84
C THR A 209 11.90 -16.49 -4.75
N ALA A 210 11.63 -15.20 -4.76
CA ALA A 210 10.72 -14.54 -3.81
C ALA A 210 9.30 -15.14 -3.89
N ASN A 211 8.76 -15.32 -5.09
CA ASN A 211 7.46 -15.94 -5.32
C ASN A 211 7.37 -17.36 -4.73
N ARG A 212 8.38 -18.18 -5.01
CA ARG A 212 8.45 -19.57 -4.50
C ARG A 212 8.68 -19.64 -3.00
N LEU A 213 9.52 -18.79 -2.43
CA LEU A 213 9.79 -18.77 -0.99
C LEU A 213 8.58 -18.23 -0.22
N ALA A 214 7.92 -17.18 -0.71
CA ALA A 214 6.70 -16.66 -0.12
C ALA A 214 5.59 -17.72 -0.08
N ASP A 215 5.37 -18.44 -1.17
CA ASP A 215 4.38 -19.52 -1.22
C ASP A 215 4.69 -20.64 -0.21
N ARG A 216 5.96 -21.03 -0.11
CA ARG A 216 6.37 -22.17 0.73
C ARG A 216 6.42 -21.86 2.23
N TYR A 217 6.83 -20.65 2.61
CA TYR A 217 7.19 -20.32 4.00
C TYR A 217 6.25 -19.32 4.67
N ILE A 218 5.48 -18.55 3.91
CA ILE A 218 4.52 -17.58 4.44
C ILE A 218 3.11 -18.14 4.25
N SER A 219 2.52 -18.65 5.34
CA SER A 219 1.23 -19.32 5.31
C SER A 219 0.06 -18.49 5.82
N ASP A 220 0.33 -17.37 6.46
CA ASP A 220 -0.66 -16.47 7.08
C ASP A 220 -1.17 -15.37 6.13
N ARG A 221 -0.62 -15.29 4.92
CA ARG A 221 -0.99 -14.34 3.87
C ARG A 221 -1.11 -15.02 2.51
N CYS A 222 -1.78 -14.34 1.58
CA CYS A 222 -1.97 -14.81 0.22
C CYS A 222 -1.02 -14.17 -0.78
N LEU A 223 -0.80 -14.86 -1.91
CA LEU A 223 -0.19 -14.28 -3.09
C LEU A 223 -1.16 -13.27 -3.75
N PRO A 224 -0.67 -12.21 -4.41
CA PRO A 224 0.75 -11.88 -4.61
C PRO A 224 1.36 -11.08 -3.45
N ASP A 225 0.58 -10.59 -2.50
CA ASP A 225 0.97 -9.64 -1.45
C ASP A 225 2.20 -10.10 -0.66
N LYS A 226 2.19 -11.34 -0.16
CA LYS A 226 3.33 -11.90 0.58
C LYS A 226 4.63 -11.97 -0.21
N ALA A 227 4.57 -12.10 -1.54
CA ALA A 227 5.74 -12.10 -2.39
C ALA A 227 6.20 -10.68 -2.75
N ILE A 228 5.27 -9.75 -2.89
CA ILE A 228 5.53 -8.32 -3.04
C ILE A 228 6.27 -7.80 -1.81
N ASP A 229 5.74 -8.04 -0.61
CA ASP A 229 6.36 -7.64 0.65
C ASP A 229 7.79 -8.18 0.78
N LEU A 230 8.02 -9.44 0.37
CA LEU A 230 9.35 -10.04 0.43
C LEU A 230 10.35 -9.35 -0.49
N ILE A 231 9.92 -8.93 -1.69
CA ILE A 231 10.74 -8.18 -2.64
C ILE A 231 11.01 -6.76 -2.10
N ASP A 232 9.97 -6.11 -1.59
CA ASP A 232 10.05 -4.76 -1.05
C ASP A 232 11.02 -4.68 0.12
N GLU A 233 10.92 -5.61 1.08
CA GLU A 233 11.81 -5.70 2.24
C GLU A 233 13.26 -5.98 1.82
N ALA A 234 13.48 -6.93 0.90
CA ALA A 234 14.82 -7.25 0.41
C ALA A 234 15.47 -6.07 -0.33
N ALA A 235 14.69 -5.37 -1.15
CA ALA A 235 15.15 -4.19 -1.88
C ALA A 235 15.47 -3.02 -0.93
N ALA A 236 14.62 -2.79 0.08
CA ALA A 236 14.84 -1.77 1.11
C ALA A 236 16.09 -2.07 1.93
N GLN A 237 16.30 -3.33 2.32
CA GLN A 237 17.50 -3.75 3.05
C GLN A 237 18.75 -3.54 2.21
N LEU A 238 18.75 -3.94 0.94
CA LEU A 238 19.87 -3.75 0.03
C LEU A 238 20.22 -2.28 -0.14
N LYS A 239 19.21 -1.41 -0.36
CA LYS A 239 19.39 0.04 -0.43
C LYS A 239 20.03 0.58 0.85
N MET A 240 19.58 0.12 2.01
CA MET A 240 20.12 0.52 3.29
C MET A 240 21.60 0.08 3.45
N GLU A 241 21.95 -1.13 3.05
CA GLU A 241 23.32 -1.65 3.08
C GLU A 241 24.26 -0.84 2.18
N VAL A 242 23.81 -0.46 0.99
CA VAL A 242 24.60 0.36 0.04
C VAL A 242 24.73 1.81 0.50
N THR A 243 23.70 2.37 1.16
CA THR A 243 23.69 3.79 1.57
C THR A 243 24.17 4.02 2.99
N SER A 244 24.13 3.01 3.86
CA SER A 244 24.56 3.14 5.26
C SER A 244 26.08 3.19 5.38
N LYS A 245 26.54 3.87 6.40
CA LYS A 245 27.97 3.90 6.72
C LYS A 245 28.43 2.51 7.16
N PRO A 246 29.53 1.99 6.61
CA PRO A 246 30.09 0.72 7.08
C PRO A 246 30.34 0.73 8.59
N ARG A 247 30.08 -0.38 9.24
CA ARG A 247 30.26 -0.54 10.69
C ARG A 247 31.66 -0.14 11.16
N VAL A 248 32.68 -0.43 10.34
CA VAL A 248 34.08 -0.03 10.63
C VAL A 248 34.29 1.48 10.70
N VAL A 249 33.52 2.26 9.90
CA VAL A 249 33.54 3.74 9.94
C VAL A 249 32.85 4.24 11.21
N GLU A 250 31.74 3.64 11.59
CA GLU A 250 31.02 4.00 12.82
C GLU A 250 31.80 3.69 14.07
N GLU A 251 32.43 2.53 14.12
CA GLU A 251 33.34 2.13 15.23
C GLU A 251 34.52 3.10 15.37
N ALA A 252 35.17 3.45 14.26
CA ALA A 252 36.29 4.44 14.28
C ALA A 252 35.77 5.84 14.69
N GLN A 253 34.60 6.25 14.31
CA GLN A 253 33.98 7.51 14.77
C GLN A 253 33.70 7.49 16.28
N ALA A 254 33.20 6.37 16.78
CA ALA A 254 32.91 6.20 18.21
C ALA A 254 34.21 6.19 19.03
N GLU A 255 35.30 5.57 18.51
CA GLU A 255 36.60 5.56 19.12
C GLU A 255 37.19 6.96 19.17
N LEU A 256 37.13 7.73 18.06
CA LEU A 256 37.61 9.12 18.03
C LEU A 256 36.90 9.97 19.07
N ARG A 257 35.57 9.88 19.16
CA ARG A 257 34.77 10.61 20.17
C ARG A 257 35.19 10.27 21.60
N ARG A 258 35.52 8.98 21.89
CA ARG A 258 36.01 8.57 23.22
C ARG A 258 37.36 9.20 23.55
N VAL A 259 38.28 9.22 22.59
CA VAL A 259 39.59 9.81 22.76
C VAL A 259 39.49 11.33 22.94
N GLU A 260 38.63 12.01 22.19
CA GLU A 260 38.36 13.45 22.33
C GLU A 260 37.77 13.79 23.70
N LEU A 261 36.83 13.01 24.19
CA LEU A 261 36.26 13.18 25.54
C LEU A 261 37.35 12.94 26.63
N ALA A 262 38.19 11.93 26.44
CA ALA A 262 39.30 11.67 27.35
C ALA A 262 40.31 12.83 27.35
N LEU A 263 40.57 13.44 26.19
CA LEU A 263 41.43 14.63 26.08
C LEU A 263 40.88 15.84 26.82
N LEU A 264 39.58 16.07 26.72
CA LEU A 264 38.86 17.13 27.44
C LEU A 264 38.91 16.89 28.97
N ALA A 265 38.74 15.64 29.40
CA ALA A 265 38.83 15.27 30.84
C ALA A 265 40.27 15.37 31.39
N ALA A 266 41.25 15.23 30.53
CA ALA A 266 42.68 15.23 30.89
C ALA A 266 43.33 16.65 30.96
N GLU A 267 42.52 17.73 30.94
CA GLU A 267 43.06 19.11 31.02
C GLU A 267 43.94 19.36 32.25
N GLN A 268 43.71 18.63 33.33
CA GLN A 268 44.47 18.72 34.59
C GLN A 268 45.44 17.52 34.82
N SER A 269 45.54 16.61 33.83
CA SER A 269 46.43 15.43 33.92
C SER A 269 47.87 15.74 33.56
N PRO A 270 48.81 14.87 33.93
CA PRO A 270 50.24 15.00 33.57
C PRO A 270 50.45 15.18 32.06
N GLU A 271 51.42 16.00 31.68
CA GLU A 271 51.71 16.33 30.28
C GLU A 271 52.01 15.10 29.42
N THR A 272 52.62 14.08 29.98
CA THR A 272 52.89 12.80 29.30
C THR A 272 51.63 12.07 28.89
N GLU A 273 50.61 12.08 29.71
CA GLU A 273 49.28 11.47 29.41
C GLU A 273 48.55 12.23 28.31
N ARG A 274 48.60 13.56 28.35
CA ARG A 274 48.02 14.42 27.31
C ARG A 274 48.66 14.21 25.93
N ILE A 275 50.00 14.11 25.90
CA ILE A 275 50.73 13.82 24.66
C ILE A 275 50.37 12.46 24.10
N GLN A 276 50.20 11.45 24.95
CA GLN A 276 49.76 10.11 24.50
C GLN A 276 48.34 10.13 23.92
N LEU A 277 47.41 10.81 24.56
CA LEU A 277 46.04 10.96 24.07
C LEU A 277 45.96 11.76 22.76
N GLN A 278 46.81 12.80 22.61
CA GLN A 278 46.89 13.56 21.35
C GLN A 278 47.45 12.71 20.21
N ARG A 279 48.43 11.86 20.46
CA ARG A 279 48.96 10.91 19.47
C ARG A 279 47.89 9.90 19.05
N ASN A 280 47.20 9.32 20.02
CA ASN A 280 46.10 8.39 19.76
C ASN A 280 44.97 9.05 18.95
N ARG A 281 44.60 10.30 19.27
CA ARG A 281 43.63 11.07 18.48
C ARG A 281 44.02 11.20 17.02
N LEU A 282 45.30 11.54 16.75
CA LEU A 282 45.83 11.69 15.38
C LEU A 282 45.76 10.35 14.61
N GLU A 283 46.13 9.25 15.28
CA GLU A 283 46.08 7.92 14.68
C GLU A 283 44.70 7.48 14.34
N VAL A 284 43.74 7.61 15.28
CA VAL A 284 42.34 7.25 15.07
C VAL A 284 41.68 8.15 14.02
N SER A 285 41.96 9.47 14.03
CA SER A 285 41.49 10.40 13.01
C SER A 285 41.98 10.04 11.61
N GLY A 286 43.28 9.74 11.46
CA GLY A 286 43.84 9.31 10.17
C GLY A 286 43.22 8.02 9.65
N ARG A 287 43.03 7.03 10.55
CA ARG A 287 42.35 5.77 10.20
C ARG A 287 40.90 6.02 9.76
N LEU A 288 40.18 6.92 10.44
CA LEU A 288 38.80 7.28 10.08
C LEU A 288 38.70 7.95 8.69
N ASP A 289 39.64 8.87 8.40
CA ASP A 289 39.68 9.57 7.12
C ASP A 289 39.97 8.61 5.96
N ASP A 290 40.88 7.64 6.16
CA ASP A 290 41.15 6.59 5.18
C ASP A 290 39.93 5.67 4.95
N LEU A 291 39.26 5.28 6.03
CA LEU A 291 38.04 4.47 5.91
C LEU A 291 36.90 5.21 5.20
N ARG A 292 36.74 6.51 5.50
CA ARG A 292 35.72 7.36 4.82
C ARG A 292 36.02 7.50 3.33
N ARG A 293 37.31 7.72 2.96
CA ARG A 293 37.69 7.86 1.56
C ARG A 293 37.39 6.58 0.78
N ARG A 294 37.78 5.40 1.30
CA ARG A 294 37.49 4.11 0.69
C ARG A 294 36.00 3.87 0.52
N TRP A 295 35.22 4.16 1.54
CA TRP A 295 33.76 4.04 1.46
C TRP A 295 33.15 4.97 0.41
N GLN A 296 33.62 6.20 0.29
CA GLN A 296 33.17 7.14 -0.72
C GLN A 296 33.54 6.68 -2.15
N GLU A 297 34.75 6.14 -2.33
CA GLU A 297 35.17 5.57 -3.61
C GLU A 297 34.34 4.35 -4.01
N GLU A 298 34.11 3.42 -3.09
CA GLU A 298 33.25 2.24 -3.31
C GLU A 298 31.80 2.65 -3.65
N ARG A 299 31.26 3.62 -2.92
CA ARG A 299 29.92 4.14 -3.17
C ARG A 299 29.79 4.80 -4.55
N SER A 300 30.76 5.63 -4.95
CA SER A 300 30.75 6.27 -6.26
C SER A 300 30.83 5.24 -7.40
N GLN A 301 31.61 4.18 -7.23
CA GLN A 301 31.68 3.08 -8.20
C GLN A 301 30.35 2.32 -8.32
N LEU A 302 29.65 2.09 -7.19
CA LEU A 302 28.34 1.46 -7.19
C LEU A 302 27.26 2.35 -7.82
N GLU A 303 27.30 3.66 -7.60
CA GLU A 303 26.40 4.63 -8.23
C GLU A 303 26.63 4.72 -9.75
N GLU A 304 27.87 4.59 -10.22
CA GLU A 304 28.20 4.55 -11.65
C GLU A 304 27.78 3.23 -12.34
N LEU A 305 27.80 2.11 -11.63
CA LEU A 305 27.36 0.81 -12.14
C LEU A 305 25.83 0.65 -12.14
N GLY A 306 25.11 1.46 -11.37
CA GLY A 306 23.65 1.46 -11.27
C GLY A 306 22.94 2.39 -12.26
N GLN A 307 23.70 3.19 -13.05
CA GLN A 307 23.21 3.97 -14.19
C GLN A 307 23.32 3.19 -15.51
#